data_2dc1666ca2578d5fcf6685d4037f596b
#
_entry.id   2dc1666ca2578d5fcf6685d4037f596b
#
_cell.length_a   1.000
_cell.length_b   1.000
_cell.length_c   1.000
_cell.angle_alpha   90.00
_cell.angle_beta   90.00
_cell.angle_gamma   90.00
#
_symmetry.space_group_name_H-M   'P 1'
#
loop_
_entity.id
_entity.type
_entity.pdbx_description
1 polymer ?
#
loop_
_entity_poly.entity_id
_entity_poly.type
_entity_poly.pdbx_seq_one_letter_code
_entity_poly.pdbx_strand_id
1 'polypeptide(L)'
;MVISSCDDNQIFDQYQSLPKYWNKDSVKTFSFVAPDTINSYNLYVNLRNNNDYKYSNLMLIVEMDYPNGKAVKDTLEYRMANPQGEFLGTGFTDVKENKLWYKGYEEPFVFSESGKYTVGVQQAMRENGQVSGITNLEGITDVGFRIERTK
;
A
#
# COMPACT_ATOMS: atom_id res chain seq x y z
N MET A 1 -31.26 2.50 -5.24
CA MET A 1 -30.16 3.15 -5.56
C MET A 1 -29.24 3.28 -4.48
N VAL A 2 -28.11 3.21 -4.75
CA VAL A 2 -27.21 3.28 -3.77
C VAL A 2 -26.70 4.59 -3.65
N ILE A 3 -26.70 5.08 -2.55
CA ILE A 3 -25.95 6.11 -2.34
C ILE A 3 -24.79 5.75 -1.81
N SER A 4 -23.91 5.76 -2.52
CA SER A 4 -22.75 5.58 -1.92
C SER A 4 -22.35 6.76 -1.22
N SER A 5 -21.96 6.57 -0.14
CA SER A 5 -21.26 7.53 0.54
C SER A 5 -19.96 7.73 -0.06
N CYS A 6 -19.84 7.61 -1.34
CA CYS A 6 -18.59 7.63 -1.90
C CYS A 6 -17.85 8.84 -1.55
N ASP A 7 -16.64 8.61 -1.30
CA ASP A 7 -15.63 9.62 -1.25
C ASP A 7 -15.47 10.13 -2.67
N ASP A 8 -15.93 11.33 -2.93
CA ASP A 8 -15.85 11.92 -4.26
C ASP A 8 -14.42 12.12 -4.72
N ASN A 9 -13.46 12.05 -3.79
CA ASN A 9 -12.04 12.21 -4.13
C ASN A 9 -11.37 10.92 -4.55
N GLN A 10 -12.05 9.79 -4.37
CA GLN A 10 -11.48 8.50 -4.71
C GLN A 10 -11.49 8.29 -6.21
N ILE A 11 -10.34 7.98 -6.76
CA ILE A 11 -10.14 7.70 -8.18
C ILE A 11 -9.98 6.20 -8.41
N PHE A 12 -9.27 5.53 -7.50
CA PHE A 12 -8.96 4.12 -7.65
C PHE A 12 -8.85 3.53 -6.24
N ASP A 13 -9.40 2.34 -6.04
CA ASP A 13 -9.30 1.68 -4.73
C ASP A 13 -9.57 0.19 -4.95
N GLN A 14 -8.54 -0.61 -4.80
CA GLN A 14 -8.65 -2.06 -4.97
C GLN A 14 -7.85 -2.76 -3.90
N TYR A 15 -8.33 -3.94 -3.49
CA TYR A 15 -7.65 -4.83 -2.56
C TYR A 15 -7.46 -6.19 -3.22
N GLN A 16 -6.38 -6.87 -2.83
CA GLN A 16 -6.16 -8.27 -3.18
C GLN A 16 -5.94 -9.04 -1.89
N SER A 17 -6.57 -10.20 -1.78
CA SER A 17 -6.45 -11.02 -0.59
C SER A 17 -5.19 -11.85 -0.59
N LEU A 18 -4.70 -12.14 0.61
CA LEU A 18 -3.57 -13.03 0.83
C LEU A 18 -4.05 -14.22 1.65
N PRO A 19 -3.31 -15.34 1.64
CA PRO A 19 -3.70 -16.51 2.43
C PRO A 19 -3.32 -16.38 3.91
N LYS A 20 -3.45 -15.17 4.47
CA LYS A 20 -3.10 -14.80 5.85
C LYS A 20 -1.59 -14.73 6.10
N TYR A 21 -0.79 -14.87 5.06
CA TYR A 21 0.64 -14.59 5.09
C TYR A 21 1.03 -14.01 3.75
N TRP A 22 2.15 -13.32 3.73
CA TRP A 22 2.63 -12.67 2.51
C TRP A 22 4.02 -13.20 2.20
N ASN A 23 4.12 -14.02 1.17
CA ASN A 23 5.40 -14.58 0.76
C ASN A 23 6.28 -13.48 0.17
N LYS A 24 7.56 -13.50 0.48
CA LYS A 24 8.49 -12.44 0.05
C LYS A 24 8.59 -12.31 -1.46
N ASP A 25 8.30 -13.36 -2.20
CA ASP A 25 8.36 -13.34 -3.66
C ASP A 25 7.02 -13.02 -4.31
N SER A 26 5.98 -12.78 -3.50
CA SER A 26 4.65 -12.48 -4.02
C SER A 26 4.50 -10.97 -4.15
N VAL A 27 4.64 -10.46 -5.37
CA VAL A 27 4.43 -9.04 -5.66
C VAL A 27 2.96 -8.85 -6.02
N LYS A 28 2.28 -7.98 -5.27
CA LYS A 28 0.87 -7.67 -5.57
C LYS A 28 0.85 -6.48 -6.51
N THR A 29 0.23 -6.64 -7.67
CA THR A 29 0.24 -5.61 -8.71
C THR A 29 -1.13 -5.01 -8.92
N PHE A 30 -1.15 -3.70 -9.16
CA PHE A 30 -2.36 -2.94 -9.42
C PHE A 30 -2.12 -2.10 -10.66
N SER A 31 -3.05 -2.14 -11.61
CA SER A 31 -2.92 -1.37 -12.85
C SER A 31 -4.06 -0.37 -12.94
N PHE A 32 -3.76 0.81 -13.42
CA PHE A 32 -4.75 1.87 -13.56
C PHE A 32 -4.32 2.81 -14.67
N VAL A 33 -5.27 3.58 -15.18
CA VAL A 33 -4.97 4.62 -16.18
C VAL A 33 -4.92 5.94 -15.42
N ALA A 34 -3.90 6.73 -15.68
CA ALA A 34 -3.78 8.04 -15.04
C ALA A 34 -5.02 8.88 -15.34
N PRO A 35 -5.65 9.48 -14.33
CA PRO A 35 -6.87 10.27 -14.57
C PRO A 35 -6.59 11.53 -15.40
N ASP A 36 -5.43 12.14 -15.20
CA ASP A 36 -4.95 13.27 -15.99
C ASP A 36 -3.46 13.49 -15.68
N THR A 37 -2.85 14.47 -16.32
CA THR A 37 -1.43 14.81 -16.11
C THR A 37 -1.26 16.23 -15.56
N ILE A 38 -2.34 16.78 -15.02
CA ILE A 38 -2.36 18.17 -14.57
C ILE A 38 -2.56 18.30 -13.06
N ASN A 39 -3.49 17.55 -12.53
CA ASN A 39 -3.87 17.66 -11.13
C ASN A 39 -2.96 16.82 -10.23
N SER A 40 -2.91 17.17 -8.95
CA SER A 40 -2.13 16.38 -8.01
C SER A 40 -3.00 15.33 -7.33
N TYR A 41 -2.37 14.26 -6.90
CA TYR A 41 -3.05 13.11 -6.33
C TYR A 41 -2.28 12.59 -5.12
N ASN A 42 -2.99 11.91 -4.24
CA ASN A 42 -2.41 11.20 -3.11
C ASN A 42 -2.52 9.70 -3.39
N LEU A 43 -1.41 9.01 -3.24
CA LEU A 43 -1.35 7.57 -3.49
C LEU A 43 -1.04 6.86 -2.19
N TYR A 44 -1.77 5.77 -1.94
CA TYR A 44 -1.64 5.02 -0.69
C TYR A 44 -1.51 3.53 -0.98
N VAL A 45 -0.73 2.86 -0.14
CA VAL A 45 -0.80 1.41 -0.03
C VAL A 45 -1.71 1.14 1.16
N ASN A 46 -2.79 0.41 0.92
CA ASN A 46 -3.67 0.02 2.01
C ASN A 46 -3.40 -1.42 2.37
N LEU A 47 -3.47 -1.74 3.64
CA LEU A 47 -3.36 -3.14 3.99
C LEU A 47 -4.15 -3.46 5.25
N ARG A 48 -4.51 -4.72 5.36
CA ARG A 48 -5.20 -5.22 6.54
C ARG A 48 -4.29 -6.21 7.25
N ASN A 49 -4.23 -6.09 8.56
CA ASN A 49 -3.50 -7.03 9.38
C ASN A 49 -4.38 -7.58 10.48
N ASN A 50 -4.09 -8.80 10.91
CA ASN A 50 -4.77 -9.40 12.05
C ASN A 50 -3.79 -9.48 13.22
N ASN A 51 -4.22 -10.15 14.30
CA ASN A 51 -3.42 -10.25 15.52
C ASN A 51 -2.20 -11.17 15.40
N ASP A 52 -2.08 -11.90 14.29
CA ASP A 52 -0.90 -12.73 14.06
C ASP A 52 0.31 -11.92 13.58
N TYR A 53 0.11 -10.65 13.24
CA TYR A 53 1.22 -9.79 12.84
C TYR A 53 2.06 -9.46 14.07
N LYS A 54 3.37 -9.78 14.03
CA LYS A 54 4.19 -9.75 15.22
C LYS A 54 5.06 -8.51 15.37
N TYR A 55 5.08 -7.64 14.39
CA TYR A 55 6.05 -6.55 14.35
C TYR A 55 5.40 -5.19 14.55
N SER A 56 6.16 -4.23 15.05
CA SER A 56 5.66 -2.86 15.22
C SER A 56 5.86 -2.00 13.96
N ASN A 57 6.60 -2.54 12.97
CA ASN A 57 6.87 -1.84 11.72
C ASN A 57 6.55 -2.74 10.53
N LEU A 58 6.51 -2.14 9.35
CA LEU A 58 6.37 -2.86 8.11
C LEU A 58 7.28 -2.23 7.07
N MET A 59 8.12 -3.04 6.44
CA MET A 59 8.98 -2.60 5.34
C MET A 59 8.39 -3.11 4.04
N LEU A 60 8.23 -2.21 3.08
CA LEU A 60 7.69 -2.55 1.75
C LEU A 60 8.64 -2.05 0.68
N ILE A 61 8.63 -2.76 -0.45
CA ILE A 61 9.22 -2.25 -1.68
C ILE A 61 8.04 -2.00 -2.62
N VAL A 62 7.95 -0.78 -3.14
CA VAL A 62 6.88 -0.39 -4.07
C VAL A 62 7.52 0.10 -5.35
N GLU A 63 7.14 -0.50 -6.45
CA GLU A 63 7.67 -0.11 -7.76
C GLU A 63 6.54 0.40 -8.64
N MET A 64 6.70 1.59 -9.21
CA MET A 64 5.73 2.14 -10.14
C MET A 64 6.33 2.11 -11.55
N ASP A 65 5.62 1.43 -12.45
CA ASP A 65 6.01 1.36 -13.85
C ASP A 65 5.14 2.33 -14.64
N TYR A 66 5.81 3.22 -15.35
CA TYR A 66 5.17 4.28 -16.14
C TYR A 66 4.85 3.80 -17.55
N PRO A 67 3.92 4.45 -18.24
CA PRO A 67 3.58 4.04 -19.62
C PRO A 67 4.76 4.02 -20.57
N ASN A 68 5.76 4.87 -20.36
CA ASN A 68 6.94 4.93 -21.25
C ASN A 68 8.02 3.92 -20.91
N GLY A 69 7.78 3.02 -19.95
CA GLY A 69 8.76 2.03 -19.57
C GLY A 69 9.66 2.43 -18.42
N LYS A 70 9.55 3.68 -17.93
CA LYS A 70 10.31 4.10 -16.74
C LYS A 70 9.78 3.35 -15.53
N ALA A 71 10.66 2.94 -14.64
CA ALA A 71 10.28 2.30 -13.39
C ALA A 71 10.95 3.03 -12.22
N VAL A 72 10.17 3.29 -11.17
CA VAL A 72 10.68 3.93 -9.96
C VAL A 72 10.40 3.00 -8.79
N LYS A 73 11.45 2.62 -8.08
CA LYS A 73 11.34 1.68 -6.96
C LYS A 73 11.70 2.40 -5.68
N ASP A 74 10.84 2.29 -4.68
CA ASP A 74 11.03 2.88 -3.37
C ASP A 74 10.97 1.82 -2.29
N THR A 75 11.81 1.96 -1.27
CA THR A 75 11.72 1.14 -0.06
C THR A 75 11.11 2.01 1.02
N LEU A 76 10.02 1.55 1.60
CA LEU A 76 9.24 2.33 2.54
C LEU A 76 9.12 1.59 3.87
N GLU A 77 9.16 2.34 4.95
CA GLU A 77 8.96 1.76 6.27
C GLU A 77 7.80 2.49 6.96
N TYR A 78 6.90 1.71 7.54
CA TYR A 78 5.73 2.25 8.23
C TYR A 78 5.67 1.72 9.65
N ARG A 79 5.16 2.55 10.55
CA ARG A 79 4.87 2.11 11.90
C ARG A 79 3.50 1.43 11.90
N MET A 80 3.41 0.26 12.51
CA MET A 80 2.18 -0.52 12.56
C MET A 80 1.58 -0.56 13.96
N ALA A 81 2.38 -0.31 14.98
CA ALA A 81 1.93 -0.37 16.37
C ALA A 81 2.59 0.72 17.19
N ASN A 82 1.95 1.12 18.29
CA ASN A 82 2.52 2.09 19.21
C ASN A 82 3.52 1.39 20.15
N PRO A 83 4.24 2.14 21.03
CA PRO A 83 5.21 1.52 21.92
C PRO A 83 4.62 0.49 22.88
N GLN A 84 3.31 0.54 23.15
CA GLN A 84 2.64 -0.43 23.99
C GLN A 84 2.23 -1.69 23.22
N GLY A 85 2.52 -1.76 21.92
CA GLY A 85 2.18 -2.91 21.10
C GLY A 85 0.78 -2.89 20.52
N GLU A 86 0.08 -1.79 20.66
CA GLU A 86 -1.26 -1.68 20.10
C GLU A 86 -1.19 -1.26 18.64
N PHE A 87 -1.96 -1.93 17.78
CA PHE A 87 -1.96 -1.60 16.36
C PHE A 87 -2.56 -0.23 16.10
N LEU A 88 -1.95 0.49 15.16
CA LEU A 88 -2.40 1.84 14.79
C LEU A 88 -3.54 1.81 13.79
N GLY A 89 -3.75 0.70 13.10
CA GLY A 89 -4.84 0.57 12.14
C GLY A 89 -6.20 0.66 12.80
N THR A 90 -7.24 0.85 12.00
CA THR A 90 -8.60 1.04 12.50
C THR A 90 -9.43 -0.21 12.27
N GLY A 91 -10.43 -0.41 13.11
CA GLY A 91 -11.37 -1.51 12.99
C GLY A 91 -11.83 -2.00 14.36
N PHE A 92 -13.02 -2.59 14.38
CA PHE A 92 -13.59 -3.08 15.62
C PHE A 92 -13.31 -4.56 15.85
N THR A 93 -12.77 -5.25 14.85
CA THR A 93 -12.53 -6.68 14.93
C THR A 93 -11.03 -6.92 15.07
N ASP A 94 -10.64 -8.20 14.97
CA ASP A 94 -9.23 -8.57 15.00
C ASP A 94 -8.49 -8.09 13.74
N VAL A 95 -9.21 -7.69 12.71
CA VAL A 95 -8.58 -7.21 11.47
C VAL A 95 -8.56 -5.69 11.47
N LYS A 96 -7.37 -5.13 11.32
CA LYS A 96 -7.15 -3.68 11.31
C LYS A 96 -6.82 -3.20 9.91
N GLU A 97 -7.35 -2.04 9.55
CA GLU A 97 -7.06 -1.43 8.25
C GLU A 97 -6.05 -0.31 8.41
N ASN A 98 -5.09 -0.26 7.51
CA ASN A 98 -4.02 0.73 7.52
C ASN A 98 -3.97 1.43 6.17
N LYS A 99 -4.02 2.77 6.20
CA LYS A 99 -3.92 3.59 5.00
C LYS A 99 -2.55 4.25 5.02
N LEU A 100 -1.64 3.75 4.20
CA LEU A 100 -0.23 4.11 4.30
C LEU A 100 0.17 5.00 3.12
N TRP A 101 0.70 6.18 3.40
CA TRP A 101 1.11 7.10 2.35
C TRP A 101 2.21 6.51 1.47
N TYR A 102 2.04 6.66 0.17
CA TYR A 102 3.07 6.28 -0.80
C TYR A 102 3.60 7.52 -1.53
N LYS A 103 2.72 8.30 -2.15
CA LYS A 103 3.12 9.53 -2.84
C LYS A 103 2.13 10.63 -2.51
N GLY A 104 2.63 11.87 -2.46
CA GLY A 104 1.78 13.05 -2.27
C GLY A 104 1.85 13.66 -0.88
N TYR A 105 2.55 13.01 0.06
CA TYR A 105 2.60 13.50 1.44
C TYR A 105 3.49 14.73 1.57
N GLU A 106 4.74 14.62 1.14
CA GLU A 106 5.70 15.73 1.31
C GLU A 106 5.62 16.74 0.19
N GLU A 107 5.34 16.29 -1.00
CA GLU A 107 5.19 17.19 -2.14
C GLU A 107 4.10 16.63 -3.06
N PRO A 108 3.43 17.52 -3.82
CA PRO A 108 2.35 17.06 -4.70
C PRO A 108 2.85 16.05 -5.72
N PHE A 109 2.04 15.03 -5.96
CA PHE A 109 2.35 14.04 -6.99
C PHE A 109 1.44 14.26 -8.20
N VAL A 110 2.06 14.43 -9.37
CA VAL A 110 1.35 14.59 -10.63
C VAL A 110 1.82 13.47 -11.56
N PHE A 111 0.88 12.82 -12.24
CA PHE A 111 1.26 11.80 -13.23
C PHE A 111 1.90 12.50 -14.42
N SER A 112 3.14 12.16 -14.72
CA SER A 112 3.90 12.87 -15.77
C SER A 112 3.49 12.47 -17.17
N GLU A 113 2.77 11.33 -17.30
CA GLU A 113 2.37 10.83 -18.60
C GLU A 113 0.97 10.30 -18.56
N SER A 114 0.25 10.44 -19.66
CA SER A 114 -1.04 9.77 -19.80
C SER A 114 -0.79 8.30 -20.13
N GLY A 115 -1.72 7.45 -19.75
CA GLY A 115 -1.65 6.04 -20.07
C GLY A 115 -1.71 5.15 -18.85
N LYS A 116 -1.31 3.89 -19.06
CA LYS A 116 -1.45 2.86 -18.03
C LYS A 116 -0.20 2.80 -17.16
N TYR A 117 -0.43 2.82 -15.86
CA TYR A 117 0.60 2.62 -14.84
C TYR A 117 0.37 1.29 -14.15
N THR A 118 1.43 0.68 -13.68
CA THR A 118 1.34 -0.54 -12.86
C THR A 118 2.17 -0.32 -11.60
N VAL A 119 1.58 -0.64 -10.45
CA VAL A 119 2.27 -0.53 -9.17
C VAL A 119 2.39 -1.93 -8.59
N GLY A 120 3.62 -2.33 -8.27
CA GLY A 120 3.87 -3.60 -7.60
C GLY A 120 4.28 -3.36 -6.16
N VAL A 121 3.69 -4.13 -5.25
CA VAL A 121 3.96 -4.00 -3.81
C VAL A 121 4.43 -5.33 -3.28
N GLN A 122 5.56 -5.35 -2.59
CA GLN A 122 6.04 -6.57 -1.95
C GLN A 122 6.57 -6.26 -0.56
N GLN A 123 6.51 -7.24 0.32
CA GLN A 123 7.06 -7.05 1.66
C GLN A 123 8.57 -7.24 1.64
N ALA A 124 9.26 -6.45 2.46
CA ALA A 124 10.70 -6.48 2.56
C ALA A 124 11.16 -6.64 4.02
N MET A 125 10.40 -7.40 4.79
CA MET A 125 10.71 -7.60 6.20
C MET A 125 11.89 -8.53 6.39
N ARG A 126 12.68 -8.26 7.42
CA ARG A 126 13.78 -9.13 7.83
C ARG A 126 13.70 -9.31 9.32
N GLU A 127 14.09 -10.48 9.78
CA GLU A 127 14.24 -10.68 11.20
C GLU A 127 15.48 -9.96 11.67
N ASN A 128 15.46 -9.52 12.92
CA ASN A 128 16.56 -8.79 13.50
C ASN A 128 17.87 -9.57 13.36
N GLY A 129 18.87 -8.92 12.76
CA GLY A 129 20.18 -9.55 12.56
C GLY A 129 20.28 -10.47 11.38
N GLN A 130 19.21 -10.67 10.61
CA GLN A 130 19.23 -11.55 9.44
C GLN A 130 19.41 -10.75 8.17
N VAL A 131 20.17 -11.31 7.23
CA VAL A 131 20.38 -10.69 5.93
C VAL A 131 19.24 -11.06 4.99
N SER A 132 18.77 -12.32 5.06
CA SER A 132 17.70 -12.78 4.19
C SER A 132 16.35 -12.31 4.73
N GLY A 133 15.42 -12.09 3.82
CA GLY A 133 14.08 -11.64 4.20
C GLY A 133 13.25 -12.73 4.86
N ILE A 134 12.17 -12.30 5.50
CA ILE A 134 11.18 -13.22 6.05
C ILE A 134 10.44 -13.85 4.89
N THR A 135 10.47 -15.16 4.80
CA THR A 135 9.85 -15.86 3.67
C THR A 135 8.35 -15.67 3.63
N ASN A 136 7.68 -15.94 4.75
CA ASN A 136 6.24 -15.77 4.85
C ASN A 136 5.92 -14.86 6.01
N LEU A 137 5.47 -13.65 5.71
CA LEU A 137 5.12 -12.67 6.72
C LEU A 137 3.69 -12.92 7.15
N GLU A 138 3.50 -13.44 8.37
CA GLU A 138 2.18 -13.76 8.87
C GLU A 138 1.43 -12.53 9.32
N GLY A 139 0.11 -12.57 9.20
CA GLY A 139 -0.74 -11.54 9.77
C GLY A 139 -1.16 -10.44 8.81
N ILE A 140 -0.66 -10.44 7.58
CA ILE A 140 -1.15 -9.51 6.56
C ILE A 140 -2.18 -10.27 5.73
N THR A 141 -3.41 -9.81 5.74
CA THR A 141 -4.52 -10.53 5.12
C THR A 141 -4.92 -9.97 3.76
N ASP A 142 -4.68 -8.69 3.53
CA ASP A 142 -5.04 -8.03 2.27
C ASP A 142 -4.08 -6.89 1.99
N VAL A 143 -3.79 -6.67 0.72
CA VAL A 143 -2.98 -5.55 0.26
C VAL A 143 -3.78 -4.79 -0.78
N GLY A 144 -3.81 -3.48 -0.68
CA GLY A 144 -4.56 -2.64 -1.58
C GLY A 144 -3.77 -1.45 -2.06
N PHE A 145 -4.31 -0.79 -3.07
CA PHE A 145 -3.75 0.44 -3.59
C PHE A 145 -4.88 1.43 -3.81
N ARG A 146 -4.65 2.69 -3.42
CA ARG A 146 -5.69 3.71 -3.48
C ARG A 146 -5.13 5.01 -4.01
N ILE A 147 -5.89 5.67 -4.87
CA ILE A 147 -5.56 6.98 -5.41
C ILE A 147 -6.70 7.93 -5.06
N GLU A 148 -6.36 9.08 -4.51
CA GLU A 148 -7.33 10.12 -4.19
C GLU A 148 -6.90 11.44 -4.81
N ARG A 149 -7.89 12.28 -5.18
CA ARG A 149 -7.58 13.64 -5.56
C ARG A 149 -7.15 14.41 -4.33
N THR A 150 -6.19 15.29 -4.52
CA THR A 150 -5.92 16.29 -3.49
C THR A 150 -6.97 17.39 -3.65
N LYS A 151 -7.21 18.13 -2.61
CA LYS A 151 -8.16 19.24 -2.68
C LYS A 151 -7.49 20.54 -2.97
#